data_9293299393b1bb5deb11e3067836891f
#
_entry.id   9293299393b1bb5deb11e3067836891f
#
_cell.length_a   1.000
_cell.length_b   1.000
_cell.length_c   1.000
_cell.angle_alpha   90.00
_cell.angle_beta   90.00
_cell.angle_gamma   90.00
#
_symmetry.space_group_name_H-M   'P 1'
#
loop_
_entity.id
_entity.type
_entity.pdbx_description
1 polymer ?
#
loop_
_entity_poly.entity_id
_entity_poly.type
_entity_poly.pdbx_seq_one_letter_code
_entity_poly.pdbx_strand_id
1 'polypeptide(L)'
;MPLFRNRLPLTVTGLENLEGVDFPVIFAANHASDLDAPAIFAALPPKWRKRVAPAIRGDYFGSTWKFRLQYFLVRSLYNAFALPQQMTGMRGALEYIEELLRRGYCPLIFPEGRRTRDGRLQSFRAGIGMMAIRLKVPVVPVHLSGMFEVYSIHDSWPKSGPVQVSFRKPLQFNSDTSFEQATETIRDAIAKSGTDPN
;
A
#
# COMPACT_ATOMS: atom_id res chain seq x y z
N MET A 1 9.61 15.69 0.51
CA MET A 1 9.53 15.63 -0.96
C MET A 1 8.91 16.93 -1.45
N PRO A 2 9.55 17.69 -2.36
CA PRO A 2 9.05 19.01 -2.80
C PRO A 2 7.66 18.96 -3.46
N LEU A 3 7.35 17.88 -4.19
CA LEU A 3 6.07 17.67 -4.86
C LEU A 3 4.88 17.76 -3.89
N PHE A 4 4.96 17.06 -2.75
CA PHE A 4 3.90 17.02 -1.73
C PHE A 4 3.87 18.28 -0.84
N ARG A 5 4.78 19.20 -1.02
CA ARG A 5 4.79 20.46 -0.29
C ARG A 5 4.11 21.59 -1.06
N ASN A 6 4.36 21.67 -2.36
CA ASN A 6 3.99 22.84 -3.16
C ASN A 6 2.83 22.58 -4.12
N ARG A 7 2.74 21.39 -4.72
CA ARG A 7 1.71 21.08 -5.73
C ARG A 7 0.61 20.14 -5.24
N LEU A 8 0.96 19.26 -4.33
CA LEU A 8 0.06 18.27 -3.75
C LEU A 8 0.10 18.43 -2.22
N PRO A 9 -0.58 19.45 -1.65
CA PRO A 9 -0.63 19.63 -0.20
C PRO A 9 -1.11 18.33 0.45
N LEU A 10 -0.23 17.71 1.25
CA LEU A 10 -0.47 16.42 1.88
C LEU A 10 -0.96 16.61 3.32
N THR A 11 -2.18 16.15 3.58
CA THR A 11 -2.70 16.00 4.93
C THR A 11 -2.46 14.56 5.41
N VAL A 12 -2.00 14.40 6.63
CA VAL A 12 -1.73 13.10 7.23
C VAL A 12 -2.53 12.97 8.52
N THR A 13 -3.26 11.88 8.68
CA THR A 13 -4.03 11.56 9.89
C THR A 13 -3.78 10.13 10.35
N GLY A 14 -4.03 9.86 11.64
CA GLY A 14 -3.93 8.51 12.18
C GLY A 14 -2.49 8.03 12.40
N LEU A 15 -1.49 8.91 12.47
CA LEU A 15 -0.12 8.52 12.80
C LEU A 15 -0.01 7.96 14.22
N GLU A 16 -0.87 8.38 15.12
CA GLU A 16 -1.02 7.87 16.49
C GLU A 16 -1.35 6.37 16.51
N ASN A 17 -2.03 5.85 15.48
CA ASN A 17 -2.32 4.42 15.34
C ASN A 17 -1.07 3.56 15.06
N LEU A 18 0.05 4.19 14.73
CA LEU A 18 1.33 3.53 14.53
C LEU A 18 2.22 3.56 15.78
N GLU A 19 1.78 4.26 16.83
CA GLU A 19 2.50 4.31 18.10
C GLU A 19 2.34 2.99 18.85
N GLY A 20 3.43 2.46 19.41
CA GLY A 20 3.42 1.18 20.11
C GLY A 20 3.23 -0.06 19.22
N VAL A 21 3.10 0.11 17.91
CA VAL A 21 3.00 -1.02 16.98
C VAL A 21 4.39 -1.58 16.70
N ASP A 22 4.53 -2.90 16.94
CA ASP A 22 5.76 -3.62 16.68
C ASP A 22 5.91 -4.00 15.20
N PHE A 23 7.16 -4.04 14.75
CA PHE A 23 7.51 -4.53 13.42
C PHE A 23 7.58 -6.07 13.40
N PRO A 24 7.30 -6.74 12.30
CA PRO A 24 6.80 -6.19 11.03
C PRO A 24 5.26 -6.13 10.97
N VAL A 25 4.74 -5.30 10.05
CA VAL A 25 3.31 -5.24 9.71
C VAL A 25 3.13 -5.25 8.20
N ILE A 26 1.92 -5.53 7.72
CA ILE A 26 1.54 -5.32 6.32
C ILE A 26 0.74 -4.02 6.23
N PHE A 27 1.15 -3.08 5.35
CA PHE A 27 0.32 -1.94 4.99
C PHE A 27 -0.57 -2.33 3.81
N ALA A 28 -1.88 -2.11 3.95
CA ALA A 28 -2.86 -2.32 2.87
C ALA A 28 -3.52 -0.98 2.52
N ALA A 29 -3.47 -0.59 1.24
CA ALA A 29 -3.99 0.70 0.79
C ALA A 29 -4.87 0.56 -0.46
N ASN A 30 -5.82 1.50 -0.65
CA ASN A 30 -6.50 1.67 -1.93
C ASN A 30 -5.54 2.20 -3.01
N HIS A 31 -5.86 1.96 -4.28
CA HIS A 31 -4.96 2.26 -5.40
C HIS A 31 -5.62 3.10 -6.46
N ALA A 32 -5.29 4.38 -6.51
CA ALA A 32 -5.87 5.35 -7.44
C ALA A 32 -4.83 5.98 -8.38
N SER A 33 -3.55 5.99 -7.98
CA SER A 33 -2.51 6.75 -8.68
C SER A 33 -1.14 6.07 -8.58
N ASP A 34 -0.25 6.35 -9.53
CA ASP A 34 1.17 6.00 -9.40
C ASP A 34 1.87 6.81 -8.28
N LEU A 35 1.23 7.85 -7.77
CA LEU A 35 1.71 8.65 -6.64
C LEU A 35 1.27 8.12 -5.27
N ASP A 36 0.48 7.05 -5.20
CA ASP A 36 -0.02 6.49 -3.92
C ASP A 36 1.13 6.05 -3.00
N ALA A 37 2.04 5.22 -3.49
CA ALA A 37 3.19 4.79 -2.69
C ALA A 37 4.09 5.98 -2.31
N PRO A 38 4.49 6.89 -3.22
CA PRO A 38 5.16 8.14 -2.86
C PRO A 38 4.47 8.97 -1.78
N ALA A 39 3.13 9.08 -1.81
CA ALA A 39 2.37 9.82 -0.81
C ALA A 39 2.44 9.15 0.57
N ILE A 40 2.26 7.83 0.63
CA ILE A 40 2.42 7.05 1.86
C ILE A 40 3.84 7.22 2.43
N PHE A 41 4.87 7.13 1.59
CA PHE A 41 6.25 7.36 2.02
C PHE A 41 6.49 8.77 2.55
N ALA A 42 5.88 9.79 1.92
CA ALA A 42 5.98 11.17 2.41
C ALA A 42 5.28 11.35 3.76
N ALA A 43 4.17 10.64 4.00
CA ALA A 43 3.38 10.67 5.21
C ALA A 43 4.04 9.96 6.40
N LEU A 44 4.80 8.88 6.14
CA LEU A 44 5.35 8.04 7.19
C LEU A 44 6.51 8.68 7.95
N PRO A 45 6.59 8.51 9.28
CA PRO A 45 7.77 8.83 10.08
C PRO A 45 9.03 8.07 9.60
N PRO A 46 10.24 8.60 9.84
CA PRO A 46 11.49 8.00 9.35
C PRO A 46 11.69 6.54 9.77
N LYS A 47 11.27 6.15 10.96
CA LYS A 47 11.38 4.76 11.46
C LYS A 47 10.62 3.76 10.59
N TRP A 48 9.42 4.15 10.12
CA TRP A 48 8.57 3.35 9.25
C TRP A 48 9.03 3.40 7.79
N ARG A 49 9.38 4.61 7.32
CA ARG A 49 9.82 4.82 5.93
C ARG A 49 11.00 3.95 5.53
N LYS A 50 11.93 3.69 6.45
CA LYS A 50 13.08 2.81 6.21
C LYS A 50 12.71 1.33 6.05
N ARG A 51 11.53 0.92 6.50
CA ARG A 51 11.10 -0.48 6.52
C ARG A 51 9.98 -0.78 5.53
N VAL A 52 9.19 0.22 5.16
CA VAL A 52 8.09 0.01 4.20
C VAL A 52 8.66 -0.30 2.82
N ALA A 53 8.13 -1.36 2.21
CA ALA A 53 8.52 -1.84 0.91
C ALA A 53 7.27 -2.04 0.03
N PRO A 54 7.08 -1.20 -1.02
CA PRO A 54 5.95 -1.35 -1.94
C PRO A 54 6.08 -2.60 -2.79
N ALA A 55 4.98 -3.35 -2.89
CA ALA A 55 4.86 -4.46 -3.82
C ALA A 55 4.62 -3.93 -5.24
N ILE A 56 5.53 -4.22 -6.16
CA ILE A 56 5.40 -3.83 -7.56
C ILE A 56 5.23 -5.09 -8.40
N ARG A 57 4.31 -5.05 -9.38
CA ARG A 57 4.17 -6.15 -10.32
C ARG A 57 5.43 -6.30 -11.17
N GLY A 58 6.01 -7.50 -11.18
CA GLY A 58 7.27 -7.77 -11.89
C GLY A 58 7.20 -7.61 -13.41
N ASP A 59 6.01 -7.78 -14.02
CA ASP A 59 5.75 -7.61 -15.46
C ASP A 59 5.51 -6.15 -15.90
N TYR A 60 5.30 -5.24 -14.94
CA TYR A 60 5.09 -3.82 -15.23
C TYR A 60 6.32 -3.16 -15.86
N PHE A 61 7.49 -3.74 -15.64
CA PHE A 61 8.75 -3.27 -16.18
C PHE A 61 9.08 -3.97 -17.50
N GLY A 62 8.30 -3.64 -18.54
CA GLY A 62 8.55 -4.13 -19.89
C GLY A 62 9.98 -3.86 -20.41
N SER A 63 10.27 -4.37 -21.59
CA SER A 63 11.59 -4.45 -22.23
C SER A 63 12.31 -3.13 -22.53
N THR A 64 11.70 -1.96 -22.29
CA THR A 64 12.27 -0.66 -22.62
C THR A 64 13.21 -0.14 -21.53
N TRP A 65 14.35 0.45 -21.93
CA TRP A 65 15.35 1.01 -21.01
C TRP A 65 14.77 2.08 -20.04
N LYS A 66 13.77 2.84 -20.49
CA LYS A 66 13.05 3.85 -19.66
C LYS A 66 12.37 3.19 -18.46
N PHE A 67 11.70 2.07 -18.65
CA PHE A 67 11.06 1.31 -17.56
C PHE A 67 12.10 0.68 -16.62
N ARG A 68 13.23 0.21 -17.16
CA ARG A 68 14.33 -0.33 -16.32
C ARG A 68 14.93 0.75 -15.43
N LEU A 69 15.12 1.96 -15.95
CA LEU A 69 15.60 3.10 -15.18
C LEU A 69 14.59 3.53 -14.11
N GLN A 70 13.31 3.62 -14.48
CA GLN A 70 12.22 3.94 -13.54
C GLN A 70 12.16 2.90 -12.41
N TYR A 71 12.26 1.62 -12.73
CA TYR A 71 12.32 0.55 -11.73
C TYR A 71 13.51 0.71 -10.80
N PHE A 72 14.68 0.94 -11.34
CA PHE A 72 15.90 1.15 -10.55
C PHE A 72 15.73 2.34 -9.59
N LEU A 73 15.18 3.45 -10.06
CA LEU A 73 14.93 4.63 -9.24
C LEU A 73 13.90 4.35 -8.15
N VAL A 74 12.78 3.72 -8.49
CA VAL A 74 11.73 3.38 -7.52
C VAL A 74 12.27 2.39 -6.49
N ARG A 75 13.01 1.37 -6.91
CA ARG A 75 13.64 0.40 -6.01
C ARG A 75 14.65 1.05 -5.07
N SER A 76 15.48 1.94 -5.59
CA SER A 76 16.53 2.62 -4.80
C SER A 76 15.96 3.65 -3.82
N LEU A 77 14.88 4.34 -4.20
CA LEU A 77 14.29 5.40 -3.38
C LEU A 77 13.28 4.88 -2.36
N TYR A 78 12.60 3.76 -2.63
CA TYR A 78 11.45 3.29 -1.85
C TYR A 78 11.59 1.86 -1.31
N ASN A 79 12.76 1.25 -1.35
CA ASN A 79 12.94 -0.18 -1.02
C ASN A 79 11.95 -1.11 -1.77
N ALA A 80 11.47 -0.67 -2.92
CA ALA A 80 10.44 -1.37 -3.66
C ALA A 80 10.89 -2.76 -4.09
N PHE A 81 10.01 -3.73 -4.00
CA PHE A 81 10.28 -5.10 -4.43
C PHE A 81 9.31 -5.54 -5.53
N ALA A 82 9.83 -6.29 -6.49
CA ALA A 82 8.99 -6.91 -7.50
C ALA A 82 8.39 -8.20 -6.95
N LEU A 83 7.07 -8.31 -6.95
CA LEU A 83 6.41 -9.61 -6.77
C LEU A 83 6.70 -10.44 -8.02
N PRO A 84 7.41 -11.58 -7.89
CA PRO A 84 7.69 -12.44 -9.03
C PRO A 84 6.38 -13.03 -9.54
N GLN A 85 5.98 -12.69 -10.77
CA GLN A 85 4.78 -13.28 -11.37
C GLN A 85 4.98 -14.76 -11.78
N GLN A 86 6.23 -15.14 -11.97
CA GLN A 86 6.61 -16.52 -12.32
C GLN A 86 6.71 -17.47 -11.12
N MET A 87 6.68 -16.94 -9.89
CA MET A 87 6.49 -17.83 -8.74
C MET A 87 5.06 -18.32 -8.77
N THR A 88 4.90 -19.56 -9.20
CA THR A 88 3.65 -20.26 -9.46
C THR A 88 2.65 -20.07 -8.33
N GLY A 89 1.71 -19.14 -8.52
CA GLY A 89 0.55 -18.99 -7.68
C GLY A 89 0.73 -18.28 -6.34
N MET A 90 -0.29 -18.36 -5.54
CA MET A 90 -0.44 -17.70 -4.23
C MET A 90 0.64 -18.14 -3.22
N ARG A 91 1.12 -19.38 -3.31
CA ARG A 91 2.14 -19.93 -2.41
C ARG A 91 3.47 -19.20 -2.53
N GLY A 92 3.95 -18.96 -3.72
CA GLY A 92 5.20 -18.25 -3.93
C GLY A 92 5.14 -16.79 -3.48
N ALA A 93 3.97 -16.13 -3.65
CA ALA A 93 3.76 -14.79 -3.14
C ALA A 93 3.81 -14.75 -1.60
N LEU A 94 3.21 -15.74 -0.93
CA LEU A 94 3.28 -15.87 0.53
C LEU A 94 4.70 -16.06 1.03
N GLU A 95 5.44 -17.01 0.48
CA GLU A 95 6.84 -17.31 0.84
C GLU A 95 7.72 -16.07 0.69
N TYR A 96 7.49 -15.29 -0.35
CA TYR A 96 8.24 -14.05 -0.59
C TYR A 96 7.90 -12.94 0.41
N ILE A 97 6.61 -12.74 0.72
CA ILE A 97 6.16 -11.78 1.73
C ILE A 97 6.68 -12.18 3.11
N GLU A 98 6.62 -13.47 3.45
CA GLU A 98 7.16 -14.02 4.69
C GLU A 98 8.65 -13.68 4.86
N GLU A 99 9.45 -13.87 3.81
CA GLU A 99 10.87 -13.54 3.85
C GLU A 99 11.12 -12.04 4.06
N LEU A 100 10.32 -11.16 3.45
CA LEU A 100 10.40 -9.72 3.68
C LEU A 100 10.09 -9.37 5.14
N LEU A 101 9.02 -9.93 5.69
CA LEU A 101 8.63 -9.74 7.08
C LEU A 101 9.71 -10.26 8.02
N ARG A 102 10.29 -11.43 7.75
CA ARG A 102 11.39 -12.00 8.53
C ARG A 102 12.63 -11.10 8.56
N ARG A 103 12.89 -10.36 7.48
CA ARG A 103 13.94 -9.34 7.39
C ARG A 103 13.57 -8.01 8.05
N GLY A 104 12.38 -7.90 8.64
CA GLY A 104 11.89 -6.70 9.32
C GLY A 104 11.38 -5.61 8.37
N TYR A 105 11.11 -5.95 7.10
CA TYR A 105 10.41 -5.07 6.18
C TYR A 105 8.90 -5.15 6.38
N CYS A 106 8.21 -4.05 6.06
CA CYS A 106 6.76 -3.92 6.10
C CYS A 106 6.24 -3.80 4.67
N PRO A 107 5.70 -4.87 4.07
CA PRO A 107 5.14 -4.83 2.73
C PRO A 107 4.01 -3.81 2.63
N LEU A 108 4.02 -2.98 1.58
CA LEU A 108 2.90 -2.13 1.18
C LEU A 108 2.21 -2.79 -0.01
N ILE A 109 0.96 -3.18 0.19
CA ILE A 109 0.16 -3.93 -0.77
C ILE A 109 -1.07 -3.12 -1.15
N PHE A 110 -1.40 -3.13 -2.44
CA PHE A 110 -2.65 -2.61 -2.98
C PHE A 110 -3.56 -3.80 -3.34
N PRO A 111 -4.52 -4.18 -2.46
CA PRO A 111 -5.26 -5.44 -2.62
C PRO A 111 -6.19 -5.46 -3.84
N GLU A 112 -6.52 -4.30 -4.40
CA GLU A 112 -7.26 -4.16 -5.66
C GLU A 112 -6.49 -4.78 -6.85
N GLY A 113 -5.15 -4.81 -6.76
CA GLY A 113 -4.26 -5.39 -7.77
C GLY A 113 -4.14 -4.56 -9.06
N ARG A 114 -4.82 -3.44 -9.14
CA ARG A 114 -4.76 -2.45 -10.25
C ARG A 114 -5.27 -1.10 -9.74
N ARG A 115 -4.89 -0.02 -10.42
CA ARG A 115 -5.44 1.31 -10.16
C ARG A 115 -6.91 1.38 -10.57
N THR A 116 -7.71 2.11 -9.78
CA THR A 116 -9.10 2.39 -10.12
C THR A 116 -9.21 3.19 -11.44
N ARG A 117 -10.30 2.99 -12.16
CA ARG A 117 -10.60 3.73 -13.39
C ARG A 117 -11.61 4.86 -13.19
N ASP A 118 -12.34 4.84 -12.09
CA ASP A 118 -13.45 5.74 -11.80
C ASP A 118 -13.32 6.44 -10.42
N GLY A 119 -12.18 6.27 -9.75
CA GLY A 119 -11.93 6.83 -8.42
C GLY A 119 -12.56 6.04 -7.27
N ARG A 120 -13.36 5.00 -7.56
CA ARG A 120 -14.03 4.22 -6.52
C ARG A 120 -13.13 3.10 -6.00
N LEU A 121 -13.28 2.79 -4.72
CA LEU A 121 -12.64 1.62 -4.11
C LEU A 121 -13.21 0.34 -4.75
N GLN A 122 -12.32 -0.47 -5.28
CA GLN A 122 -12.68 -1.74 -5.93
C GLN A 122 -12.76 -2.89 -4.91
N SER A 123 -13.21 -4.05 -5.38
CA SER A 123 -13.14 -5.29 -4.61
C SER A 123 -11.68 -5.70 -4.38
N PHE A 124 -11.40 -6.23 -3.19
CA PHE A 124 -10.08 -6.72 -2.84
C PHE A 124 -9.92 -8.19 -3.23
N ARG A 125 -8.72 -8.55 -3.60
CA ARG A 125 -8.35 -9.96 -3.81
C ARG A 125 -8.17 -10.64 -2.45
N ALA A 126 -8.67 -11.85 -2.30
CA ALA A 126 -8.59 -12.63 -1.06
C ALA A 126 -7.16 -12.87 -0.53
N GLY A 127 -6.15 -12.60 -1.34
CA GLY A 127 -4.74 -12.72 -0.98
C GLY A 127 -4.34 -11.91 0.24
N ILE A 128 -4.93 -10.73 0.47
CA ILE A 128 -4.57 -9.90 1.63
C ILE A 128 -5.06 -10.53 2.94
N GLY A 129 -6.29 -11.04 2.99
CA GLY A 129 -6.82 -11.74 4.17
C GLY A 129 -6.05 -13.02 4.46
N MET A 130 -5.69 -13.78 3.41
CA MET A 130 -4.87 -14.97 3.55
C MET A 130 -3.46 -14.63 4.10
N MET A 131 -2.81 -13.58 3.61
CA MET A 131 -1.51 -13.13 4.14
C MET A 131 -1.62 -12.76 5.62
N ALA A 132 -2.62 -11.98 6.00
CA ALA A 132 -2.83 -11.56 7.38
C ALA A 132 -2.95 -12.76 8.35
N ILE A 133 -3.75 -13.76 7.97
CA ILE A 133 -4.02 -14.94 8.81
C ILE A 133 -2.83 -15.90 8.80
N ARG A 134 -2.30 -16.24 7.62
CA ARG A 134 -1.23 -17.24 7.49
C ARG A 134 0.08 -16.77 8.09
N LEU A 135 0.41 -15.49 7.91
CA LEU A 135 1.66 -14.90 8.40
C LEU A 135 1.53 -14.36 9.85
N LYS A 136 0.31 -14.32 10.40
CA LYS A 136 0.01 -13.88 11.77
C LYS A 136 0.58 -12.50 12.10
N VAL A 137 0.57 -11.59 11.13
CA VAL A 137 1.05 -10.22 11.27
C VAL A 137 -0.08 -9.22 11.22
N PRO A 138 0.00 -8.10 11.96
CA PRO A 138 -0.99 -7.04 11.88
C PRO A 138 -1.05 -6.43 10.48
N VAL A 139 -2.26 -6.06 10.06
CA VAL A 139 -2.46 -5.25 8.85
C VAL A 139 -2.82 -3.84 9.26
N VAL A 140 -2.08 -2.86 8.77
CA VAL A 140 -2.38 -1.43 8.92
C VAL A 140 -3.13 -0.98 7.68
N PRO A 141 -4.46 -0.72 7.76
CA PRO A 141 -5.19 -0.17 6.63
C PRO A 141 -4.81 1.30 6.42
N VAL A 142 -4.65 1.69 5.16
CA VAL A 142 -4.30 3.06 4.77
C VAL A 142 -5.31 3.54 3.73
N HIS A 143 -5.98 4.66 4.02
CA HIS A 143 -6.86 5.31 3.07
C HIS A 143 -6.18 6.48 2.40
N LEU A 144 -6.26 6.53 1.07
CA LEU A 144 -5.77 7.60 0.22
C LEU A 144 -6.96 8.31 -0.41
N SER A 145 -7.05 9.63 -0.27
CA SER A 145 -8.04 10.46 -0.96
C SER A 145 -7.39 11.60 -1.74
N GLY A 146 -8.10 12.11 -2.77
CA GLY A 146 -7.58 13.14 -3.67
C GLY A 146 -6.58 12.63 -4.71
N MET A 147 -6.18 11.37 -4.65
CA MET A 147 -5.13 10.83 -5.53
C MET A 147 -5.62 10.59 -6.95
N PHE A 148 -6.88 10.21 -7.14
CA PHE A 148 -7.49 10.04 -8.46
C PHE A 148 -7.66 11.38 -9.18
N GLU A 149 -8.06 12.41 -8.46
CA GLU A 149 -8.29 13.76 -8.95
C GLU A 149 -6.99 14.43 -9.43
N VAL A 150 -5.89 14.17 -8.72
CA VAL A 150 -4.60 14.80 -9.04
C VAL A 150 -3.78 14.00 -10.05
N TYR A 151 -3.89 12.67 -10.10
CA TYR A 151 -3.16 11.88 -11.09
C TYR A 151 -3.77 10.47 -11.27
N SER A 152 -4.80 10.39 -12.08
CA SER A 152 -5.46 9.13 -12.47
C SER A 152 -4.71 8.39 -13.58
N ILE A 153 -5.21 7.20 -13.94
CA ILE A 153 -4.70 6.44 -15.11
C ILE A 153 -4.98 7.13 -16.45
N HIS A 154 -5.87 8.14 -16.46
CA HIS A 154 -6.28 8.90 -17.64
C HIS A 154 -5.44 10.16 -17.85
N ASP A 155 -4.60 10.52 -16.88
CA ASP A 155 -3.81 11.75 -16.91
C ASP A 155 -2.39 11.49 -17.41
N SER A 156 -1.88 12.36 -18.27
CA SER A 156 -0.48 12.33 -18.73
C SER A 156 0.47 12.96 -17.71
N TRP A 157 -0.02 13.91 -16.90
CA TRP A 157 0.76 14.67 -15.92
C TRP A 157 -0.03 14.92 -14.63
N PRO A 158 0.63 14.97 -13.47
CA PRO A 158 -0.02 15.31 -12.21
C PRO A 158 -0.58 16.74 -12.24
N LYS A 159 -1.83 16.89 -11.81
CA LYS A 159 -2.51 18.17 -11.53
C LYS A 159 -2.19 18.60 -10.10
N SER A 160 -2.38 19.88 -9.79
CA SER A 160 -2.30 20.37 -8.42
C SER A 160 -3.62 20.11 -7.69
N GLY A 161 -3.54 19.73 -6.42
CA GLY A 161 -4.72 19.49 -5.59
C GLY A 161 -4.37 18.90 -4.24
N PRO A 162 -5.27 18.98 -3.25
CA PRO A 162 -5.07 18.40 -1.94
C PRO A 162 -5.13 16.88 -2.00
N VAL A 163 -4.26 16.23 -1.24
CA VAL A 163 -4.24 14.78 -1.06
C VAL A 163 -4.17 14.44 0.42
N GLN A 164 -4.75 13.32 0.81
CA GLN A 164 -4.72 12.87 2.20
C GLN A 164 -4.29 11.42 2.30
N VAL A 165 -3.50 11.12 3.33
CA VAL A 165 -3.14 9.77 3.76
C VAL A 165 -3.61 9.58 5.19
N SER A 166 -4.47 8.57 5.40
CA SER A 166 -5.04 8.26 6.71
C SER A 166 -4.65 6.85 7.13
N PHE A 167 -3.91 6.71 8.22
CA PHE A 167 -3.55 5.43 8.80
C PHE A 167 -4.64 5.00 9.79
N ARG A 168 -5.15 3.75 9.66
CA ARG A 168 -6.16 3.19 10.55
C ARG A 168 -5.52 2.33 11.64
N LYS A 169 -6.30 2.01 12.66
CA LYS A 169 -5.89 1.07 13.71
C LYS A 169 -5.46 -0.26 13.09
N PRO A 170 -4.33 -0.84 13.52
CA PRO A 170 -3.91 -2.15 13.05
C PRO A 170 -4.97 -3.21 13.31
N LEU A 171 -5.20 -4.07 12.33
CA LEU A 171 -6.10 -5.21 12.42
C LEU A 171 -5.29 -6.47 12.64
N GLN A 172 -5.68 -7.26 13.64
CA GLN A 172 -5.14 -8.59 13.91
C GLN A 172 -6.25 -9.60 13.72
N PHE A 173 -5.95 -10.72 13.09
CA PHE A 173 -6.91 -11.78 12.82
C PHE A 173 -6.52 -13.08 13.51
N ASN A 174 -7.52 -13.80 13.99
CA ASN A 174 -7.36 -15.12 14.56
C ASN A 174 -7.39 -16.20 13.46
N SER A 175 -6.88 -17.38 13.77
CA SER A 175 -6.87 -18.54 12.86
C SER A 175 -8.28 -19.00 12.41
N ASP A 176 -9.30 -18.68 13.20
CA ASP A 176 -10.69 -19.07 12.94
C ASP A 176 -11.42 -18.11 12.00
N THR A 177 -10.80 -16.95 11.69
CA THR A 177 -11.34 -15.99 10.72
C THR A 177 -11.15 -16.54 9.30
N SER A 178 -12.18 -16.49 8.45
CA SER A 178 -12.00 -16.85 7.04
C SER A 178 -11.19 -15.80 6.30
N PHE A 179 -10.53 -16.19 5.21
CA PHE A 179 -9.75 -15.26 4.38
C PHE A 179 -10.62 -14.16 3.77
N GLU A 180 -11.85 -14.50 3.41
CA GLU A 180 -12.84 -13.59 2.86
C GLU A 180 -13.28 -12.57 3.92
N GLN A 181 -13.60 -13.01 5.13
CA GLN A 181 -13.97 -12.12 6.24
C GLN A 181 -12.83 -11.16 6.57
N ALA A 182 -11.58 -11.64 6.67
CA ALA A 182 -10.43 -10.79 6.90
C ALA A 182 -10.24 -9.77 5.76
N THR A 183 -10.43 -10.18 4.50
CA THR A 183 -10.32 -9.31 3.34
C THR A 183 -11.37 -8.19 3.37
N GLU A 184 -12.63 -8.52 3.64
CA GLU A 184 -13.71 -7.53 3.74
C GLU A 184 -13.51 -6.59 4.94
N THR A 185 -13.08 -7.10 6.09
CA THR A 185 -12.76 -6.27 7.26
C THR A 185 -11.66 -5.24 6.93
N ILE A 186 -10.60 -5.66 6.22
CA ILE A 186 -9.53 -4.75 5.78
C ILE A 186 -10.07 -3.72 4.79
N ARG A 187 -10.90 -4.16 3.83
CA ARG A 187 -11.51 -3.28 2.84
C ARG A 187 -12.40 -2.23 3.49
N ASP A 188 -13.25 -2.64 4.43
CA ASP A 188 -14.15 -1.73 5.15
C ASP A 188 -13.40 -0.72 6.00
N ALA A 189 -12.29 -1.14 6.64
CA ALA A 189 -11.42 -0.23 7.37
C ALA A 189 -10.76 0.82 6.46
N ILE A 190 -10.44 0.46 5.21
CA ILE A 190 -9.93 1.41 4.21
C ILE A 190 -11.06 2.29 3.67
N ALA A 191 -12.26 1.74 3.45
CA ALA A 191 -13.39 2.47 2.88
C ALA A 191 -13.93 3.59 3.80
N LYS A 192 -13.81 3.44 5.13
CA LYS A 192 -14.28 4.44 6.10
C LYS A 192 -13.56 5.76 5.85
N SER A 193 -14.31 6.80 5.47
CA SER A 193 -13.80 8.16 5.37
C SER A 193 -13.41 8.69 6.76
N GLY A 194 -12.32 9.41 6.85
CA GLY A 194 -11.60 9.78 8.07
C GLY A 194 -12.27 10.72 9.05
N THR A 195 -13.49 10.41 9.48
CA THR A 195 -14.15 11.02 10.63
C THR A 195 -14.89 9.93 11.40
N ASP A 196 -14.17 9.04 12.12
CA ASP A 196 -14.72 8.45 13.32
C ASP A 196 -14.34 9.39 14.47
N PRO A 197 -15.27 10.15 15.07
CA PRO A 197 -15.08 10.66 16.42
C PRO A 197 -15.08 9.44 17.36
N ASN A 198 -14.21 9.45 18.35
CA ASN A 198 -14.11 8.49 19.45
C ASN A 198 -15.40 7.77 19.82
#